data_f43630941d26f06ae3a03fcc04085493
#
_entry.id   f43630941d26f06ae3a03fcc04085493
#
_cell.length_a   1.000
_cell.length_b   1.000
_cell.length_c   1.000
_cell.angle_alpha   90.00
_cell.angle_beta   90.00
_cell.angle_gamma   90.00
#
_symmetry.space_group_name_H-M   'P 1'
#
loop_
_entity.id
_entity.type
_entity.pdbx_description
1 polymer ?
#
loop_
_entity_poly.entity_id
_entity_poly.type
_entity_poly.pdbx_seq_one_letter_code
_entity_poly.pdbx_strand_id
1 'polypeptide(L)' 'MSESKRIVRQDAVDMVVESGLSTSRHFLAVKATRREGPPFSYGPNGAEYDPDELRAWIEAEKAKKARR' A
#
# COMPACT_ATOMS: atom_id res chain seq x y z
N MET A 1 6.82 15.33 -15.46
CA MET A 1 6.20 14.78 -14.94
C MET A 1 6.52 13.52 -14.82
N SER A 2 6.62 12.97 -13.98
CA SER A 2 7.10 11.81 -13.93
C SER A 2 6.15 10.81 -14.04
N GLU A 3 6.44 9.70 -14.56
CA GLU A 3 5.55 8.80 -14.54
C GLU A 3 5.76 8.00 -13.43
N SER A 4 4.92 7.77 -12.52
CA SER A 4 5.04 6.94 -11.40
C SER A 4 4.98 5.54 -11.86
N LYS A 5 6.01 4.75 -11.63
CA LYS A 5 5.98 3.40 -11.93
C LYS A 5 5.17 2.69 -10.94
N ARG A 6 4.14 1.97 -11.30
CA ARG A 6 3.32 1.22 -10.38
C ARG A 6 4.06 -0.01 -9.90
N ILE A 7 3.79 -0.41 -8.67
CA ILE A 7 4.47 -1.57 -8.09
C ILE A 7 3.44 -2.64 -7.77
N VAL A 8 3.89 -3.89 -7.78
CA VAL A 8 3.01 -5.01 -7.50
C VAL A 8 2.81 -5.16 -6.00
N ARG A 9 1.85 -6.02 -5.63
CA ARG A 9 1.48 -6.16 -4.21
C ARG A 9 2.67 -6.56 -3.33
N GLN A 10 3.53 -7.44 -3.81
CA GLN A 10 4.68 -7.85 -3.01
C GLN A 10 5.59 -6.66 -2.70
N ASP A 11 5.83 -5.81 -3.68
CA ASP A 11 6.64 -4.63 -3.47
C ASP A 11 5.96 -3.65 -2.53
N ALA A 12 4.63 -3.57 -2.61
CA ALA A 12 3.87 -2.72 -1.71
C ALA A 12 4.01 -3.21 -0.28
N VAL A 13 3.96 -4.53 -0.07
CA VAL A 13 4.14 -5.11 1.25
C VAL A 13 5.53 -4.73 1.79
N ASP A 14 6.55 -4.86 0.94
CA ASP A 14 7.91 -4.55 1.35
C ASP A 14 8.02 -3.09 1.77
N MET A 15 7.40 -2.20 1.03
CA MET A 15 7.42 -0.79 1.34
C MET A 15 6.77 -0.50 2.69
N VAL A 16 5.64 -1.12 2.95
CA VAL A 16 4.92 -0.93 4.20
C VAL A 16 5.75 -1.46 5.38
N VAL A 17 6.33 -2.64 5.21
CA VAL A 17 7.15 -3.23 6.27
C VAL A 17 8.38 -2.38 6.54
N GLU A 18 9.01 -1.87 5.50
CA GLU A 18 10.19 -1.03 5.66
C GLU A 18 9.87 0.26 6.37
N SER A 19 8.64 0.72 6.32
CA SER A 19 8.25 1.94 6.99
C SER A 19 8.03 1.73 8.49
N GLY A 20 8.00 0.48 8.93
CA GLY A 20 7.80 0.16 10.34
C GLY A 20 6.42 -0.38 10.68
N LEU A 21 5.54 -0.50 9.70
CA LEU A 21 4.24 -1.07 9.94
C LEU A 21 4.25 -2.56 9.67
N SER A 22 3.39 -3.28 10.35
CA SER A 22 3.26 -4.71 10.14
C SER A 22 2.18 -4.98 9.11
N THR A 23 2.49 -5.80 8.12
CA THR A 23 1.49 -6.14 7.13
C THR A 23 1.93 -7.42 6.42
N SER A 24 1.07 -7.92 5.54
CA SER A 24 1.36 -9.07 4.72
C SER A 24 0.54 -8.95 3.45
N ARG A 25 0.84 -9.81 2.47
CA ARG A 25 0.06 -9.81 1.23
C ARG A 25 -1.40 -10.11 1.51
N HIS A 26 -1.65 -11.03 2.42
CA HIS A 26 -3.02 -11.38 2.77
C HIS A 26 -3.73 -10.18 3.41
N PHE A 27 -3.05 -9.48 4.28
CA PHE A 27 -3.63 -8.32 4.96
C PHE A 27 -4.02 -7.25 3.94
N LEU A 28 -3.12 -6.96 2.99
CA LEU A 28 -3.43 -5.98 1.95
C LEU A 28 -4.58 -6.44 1.07
N ALA A 29 -4.65 -7.73 0.78
CA ALA A 29 -5.75 -8.26 -0.04
C ALA A 29 -7.10 -8.09 0.66
N VAL A 30 -7.14 -8.38 1.95
CA VAL A 30 -8.36 -8.22 2.74
C VAL A 30 -8.76 -6.74 2.80
N LYS A 31 -7.79 -5.87 3.03
CA LYS A 31 -8.07 -4.44 3.08
C LYS A 31 -8.58 -3.92 1.74
N ALA A 32 -8.02 -4.45 0.64
CA ALA A 32 -8.47 -4.05 -0.69
C ALA A 32 -9.92 -4.42 -0.91
N THR A 33 -10.31 -5.61 -0.47
CA THR A 33 -11.68 -6.06 -0.59
C THR A 33 -12.64 -5.15 0.17
N ARG A 34 -12.19 -4.62 1.30
CA ARG A 34 -13.01 -3.75 2.12
C ARG A 34 -12.83 -2.28 1.78
N ARG A 35 -11.99 -1.99 0.81
CA ARG A 35 -11.68 -0.62 0.41
C ARG A 35 -11.11 0.19 1.56
N GLU A 36 -10.36 -0.47 2.43
CA GLU A 36 -9.73 0.19 3.55
C GLU A 36 -8.23 0.31 3.41
N GLY A 37 -7.65 -0.29 2.39
CA GLY A 37 -6.22 -0.26 2.19
C GLY A 37 -5.79 0.85 1.26
N PRO A 38 -4.55 0.81 0.83
CA PRO A 38 -4.06 1.83 -0.09
C PRO A 38 -4.74 1.71 -1.45
N PRO A 39 -4.86 2.81 -2.18
CA PRO A 39 -5.47 2.76 -3.50
C PRO A 39 -4.67 1.87 -4.44
N PHE A 40 -5.36 1.16 -5.30
CA PHE A 40 -4.70 0.28 -6.25
C PHE A 40 -5.56 0.12 -7.48
N SER A 41 -4.96 -0.41 -8.54
CA SER A 41 -5.72 -0.75 -9.72
C SER A 41 -5.20 -2.08 -10.22
N TYR A 42 -5.97 -2.73 -11.09
CA TYR A 42 -5.56 -4.01 -11.62
C TYR A 42 -4.84 -3.81 -12.95
N GLY A 43 -3.72 -4.46 -13.09
CA GLY A 43 -2.94 -4.42 -14.32
C GLY A 43 -2.59 -5.80 -14.77
N PRO A 44 -1.69 -5.94 -15.72
CA PRO A 44 -1.32 -7.24 -16.26
C PRO A 44 -0.79 -8.21 -15.21
N ASN A 45 -0.20 -7.69 -14.15
CA ASN A 45 0.38 -8.52 -13.11
C ASN A 45 -0.47 -8.56 -11.85
N GLY A 46 -1.75 -8.23 -11.94
CA GLY A 46 -2.63 -8.23 -10.79
C GLY A 46 -2.75 -6.85 -10.18
N ALA A 47 -2.87 -6.78 -8.87
CA ALA A 47 -3.01 -5.49 -8.20
C ALA A 47 -1.71 -4.70 -8.28
N GLU A 48 -1.83 -3.46 -8.68
CA GLU A 48 -0.69 -2.56 -8.82
C GLU A 48 -0.95 -1.30 -8.01
N TYR A 49 0.06 -0.79 -7.37
CA TYR A 49 -0.04 0.35 -6.49
C TYR A 49 0.81 1.50 -6.99
N ASP A 50 0.32 2.72 -6.83
CA ASP A 50 1.11 3.90 -7.12
C ASP A 50 1.98 4.17 -5.90
N PRO A 51 3.30 4.21 -6.03
CA PRO A 51 4.17 4.38 -4.86
C PRO A 51 3.90 5.66 -4.09
N ASP A 52 3.53 6.74 -4.77
CA ASP A 52 3.25 7.98 -4.08
C ASP A 52 1.98 7.88 -3.25
N GLU A 53 0.95 7.27 -3.80
CA GLU A 53 -0.30 7.08 -3.07
C GLU A 53 -0.11 6.10 -1.92
N LEU A 54 0.68 5.07 -2.14
CA LEU A 54 0.98 4.11 -1.10
C LEU A 54 1.73 4.78 0.05
N ARG A 55 2.68 5.62 -0.28
CA ARG A 55 3.44 6.33 0.75
C ARG A 55 2.52 7.24 1.58
N ALA A 56 1.60 7.92 0.92
CA ALA A 56 0.64 8.76 1.63
C ALA A 56 -0.23 7.93 2.57
N TRP A 57 -0.66 6.75 2.10
CA TRP A 57 -1.46 5.87 2.94
C TRP A 57 -0.66 5.40 4.14
N ILE A 58 0.61 5.06 3.93
CA ILE A 58 1.49 4.62 5.02
C ILE A 58 1.59 5.72 6.08
N GLU A 59 1.79 6.96 5.66
CA GLU A 59 1.91 8.05 6.60
C GLU A 59 0.63 8.24 7.40
N ALA A 60 -0.51 8.10 6.75
CA ALA A 60 -1.78 8.22 7.43
C ALA A 60 -1.97 7.11 8.46
N GLU A 61 -1.54 5.88 8.13
CA GLU A 61 -1.65 4.77 9.06
C GLU A 61 -0.73 4.95 10.25
N LYS A 62 0.46 5.45 10.02
CA LYS A 62 1.40 5.70 11.11
C LYS A 62 0.86 6.78 12.04
N ALA A 63 0.23 7.79 11.47
CA ALA A 63 -0.36 8.84 12.28
C ALA A 63 -1.49 8.31 13.15
N LYS A 64 -2.29 7.40 12.62
CA LYS A 64 -3.35 6.80 13.40
C LYS A 64 -2.79 6.02 14.57
N LYS A 65 -1.73 5.26 14.35
CA LYS A 65 -1.14 4.49 15.42
C LYS A 65 -0.50 5.38 16.46
N ALA A 66 0.06 6.47 16.04
CA ALA A 66 0.73 7.36 16.97
C ALA A 66 -0.24 8.12 17.86
N ARG A 67 -1.50 8.19 17.45
CA ARG A 67 -2.46 8.95 18.21
C ARG A 67 -3.05 8.20 19.36
N ARG A 68 -2.72 7.00 19.61
CA ARG A 68 -3.34 6.28 20.68
C ARG A 68 -3.12 6.83 22.02
#